data_1bba60dd48f5e4637f11482e5dd9e9bd
#
_entry.id   1bba60dd48f5e4637f11482e5dd9e9bd
#
_cell.length_a   1.000
_cell.length_b   1.000
_cell.length_c   1.000
_cell.angle_alpha   90.00
_cell.angle_beta   90.00
_cell.angle_gamma   90.00
#
_symmetry.space_group_name_H-M   'P 1'
#
loop_
_entity.id
_entity.type
_entity.pdbx_description
1 polymer ?
#
loop_
_entity_poly.entity_id
_entity_poly.type
_entity_poly.pdbx_seq_one_letter_code
_entity_poly.pdbx_strand_id
1 'polypeptide(L)'
;MQVKKQIENGEILGPRLYISGPFIQHAPYPGTENYRWGVASVAEANAKVDLLADAGVDVIKLIDHDIMSLEVAQAVVDAAHRNNLKVVGHSHKPDEIRRGLEIGIDNFEHTGLTTAPEYPDDIIAMLKERTAKGRIAGGPLYWTPTVEGLFNYSQMVANPEKLDNTCWHRGLKPDTIADIKASLANPGQLAYMQLTPLRQPTLEKKVKQLKEAGVVLLTGTDSGIPTKFHCQSTWNELAVWVDEFGFDPMYTIRAATYWPAVLMGVADKTGTISTGKLADIIAVQGDVLKYINLLQRVDFVM
;
A
#
# COMPACT_ATOMS: atom_id res chain seq x y z
N MET A 1 5.14 -10.24 13.72
CA MET A 1 6.35 -10.45 14.55
C MET A 1 6.89 -11.89 14.46
N GLN A 2 6.13 -12.91 14.84
CA GLN A 2 6.64 -14.29 14.88
C GLN A 2 7.17 -14.78 13.52
N VAL A 3 6.37 -14.68 12.45
CA VAL A 3 6.78 -15.10 11.10
C VAL A 3 8.02 -14.34 10.60
N LYS A 4 8.11 -13.02 10.83
CA LYS A 4 9.30 -12.22 10.49
C LYS A 4 10.55 -12.81 11.16
N LYS A 5 10.49 -13.08 12.48
CA LYS A 5 11.60 -13.67 13.25
C LYS A 5 11.97 -15.07 12.75
N GLN A 6 10.98 -15.90 12.42
CA GLN A 6 11.23 -17.25 11.90
C GLN A 6 11.96 -17.23 10.55
N ILE A 7 11.62 -16.27 9.67
CA ILE A 7 12.33 -16.07 8.40
C ILE A 7 13.76 -15.56 8.67
N GLU A 8 13.91 -14.54 9.53
CA GLU A 8 15.22 -13.98 9.89
C GLU A 8 16.17 -15.00 10.53
N ASN A 9 15.62 -15.93 11.30
CA ASN A 9 16.38 -17.03 11.91
C ASN A 9 16.63 -18.23 10.96
N GLY A 10 16.07 -18.20 9.74
CA GLY A 10 16.16 -19.32 8.80
C GLY A 10 15.32 -20.55 9.17
N GLU A 11 14.38 -20.41 10.10
CA GLU A 11 13.47 -21.48 10.52
C GLU A 11 12.44 -21.82 9.44
N ILE A 12 12.01 -20.81 8.68
CA ILE A 12 11.14 -20.95 7.52
C ILE A 12 11.70 -20.15 6.34
N LEU A 13 11.48 -20.67 5.14
CA LEU A 13 11.85 -19.98 3.92
C LEU A 13 10.79 -18.91 3.58
N GLY A 14 11.22 -17.68 3.32
CA GLY A 14 10.32 -16.58 2.97
C GLY A 14 11.06 -15.29 2.63
N PRO A 15 10.33 -14.28 2.12
CA PRO A 15 10.91 -12.98 1.84
C PRO A 15 11.24 -12.23 3.13
N ARG A 16 12.12 -11.25 3.04
CA ARG A 16 12.34 -10.28 4.14
C ARG A 16 11.07 -9.47 4.34
N LEU A 17 10.55 -9.45 5.57
CA LEU A 17 9.31 -8.78 5.92
C LEU A 17 9.58 -7.46 6.63
N TYR A 18 8.88 -6.41 6.20
CA TYR A 18 8.74 -5.14 6.92
C TYR A 18 7.29 -5.05 7.42
N ILE A 19 7.10 -4.73 8.70
CA ILE A 19 5.80 -4.87 9.35
C ILE A 19 5.45 -3.61 10.17
N SER A 20 4.16 -3.30 10.25
CA SER A 20 3.64 -2.21 11.08
C SER A 20 3.17 -2.65 12.47
N GLY A 21 2.99 -3.95 12.70
CA GLY A 21 2.23 -4.40 13.86
C GLY A 21 0.75 -3.98 13.76
N PRO A 22 0.02 -3.89 14.90
CA PRO A 22 -1.34 -3.36 14.94
C PRO A 22 -1.45 -1.94 14.42
N PHE A 23 -2.55 -1.65 13.71
CA PHE A 23 -2.86 -0.31 13.24
C PHE A 23 -3.20 0.60 14.43
N ILE A 24 -2.72 1.84 14.43
CA ILE A 24 -3.18 2.88 15.35
C ILE A 24 -4.43 3.53 14.76
N GLN A 25 -5.51 3.60 15.54
CA GLN A 25 -6.83 4.06 15.10
C GLN A 25 -7.53 4.84 16.23
N HIS A 26 -8.50 5.72 15.91
CA HIS A 26 -9.26 6.44 16.91
C HIS A 26 -10.15 5.49 17.75
N ALA A 27 -11.03 4.75 17.09
CA ALA A 27 -11.99 3.85 17.73
C ALA A 27 -12.08 2.54 16.92
N PRO A 28 -11.27 1.54 17.22
CA PRO A 28 -11.29 0.27 16.49
C PRO A 28 -12.61 -0.45 16.70
N TYR A 29 -13.00 -1.23 15.70
CA TYR A 29 -14.20 -2.07 15.79
C TYR A 29 -14.02 -3.14 16.86
N PRO A 30 -15.04 -3.44 17.67
CA PRO A 30 -15.02 -4.53 18.65
C PRO A 30 -14.59 -5.87 18.01
N GLY A 31 -13.74 -6.63 18.70
CA GLY A 31 -13.21 -7.90 18.20
C GLY A 31 -12.02 -7.78 17.24
N THR A 32 -11.47 -6.58 17.07
CA THR A 32 -10.30 -6.32 16.20
C THR A 32 -9.03 -5.95 16.96
N GLU A 33 -9.03 -6.08 18.28
CA GLU A 33 -8.00 -5.62 19.22
C GLU A 33 -6.63 -6.28 18.94
N ASN A 34 -6.62 -7.45 18.34
CA ASN A 34 -5.39 -8.16 17.98
C ASN A 34 -4.57 -7.44 16.88
N TYR A 35 -5.20 -6.59 16.06
CA TYR A 35 -4.56 -5.92 14.94
C TYR A 35 -4.95 -4.45 14.79
N ARG A 36 -5.81 -3.90 15.68
CA ARG A 36 -6.21 -2.49 15.70
C ARG A 36 -6.16 -1.98 17.14
N TRP A 37 -5.39 -0.94 17.36
CA TRP A 37 -5.21 -0.32 18.67
C TRP A 37 -5.80 1.09 18.69
N GLY A 38 -6.82 1.30 19.54
CA GLY A 38 -7.42 2.61 19.73
C GLY A 38 -6.50 3.56 20.49
N VAL A 39 -6.54 4.85 20.17
CA VAL A 39 -5.90 5.92 20.92
C VAL A 39 -6.89 7.08 21.11
N ALA A 40 -7.05 7.52 22.35
CA ALA A 40 -7.96 8.61 22.72
C ALA A 40 -7.24 9.79 23.39
N SER A 41 -5.95 9.65 23.70
CA SER A 41 -5.14 10.68 24.35
C SER A 41 -3.71 10.69 23.82
N VAL A 42 -3.01 11.81 24.00
CA VAL A 42 -1.58 11.96 23.69
C VAL A 42 -0.74 10.94 24.46
N ALA A 43 -1.08 10.67 25.73
CA ALA A 43 -0.37 9.69 26.54
C ALA A 43 -0.50 8.27 25.97
N GLU A 44 -1.71 7.86 25.55
CA GLU A 44 -1.93 6.57 24.92
C GLU A 44 -1.24 6.46 23.56
N ALA A 45 -1.27 7.52 22.74
CA ALA A 45 -0.59 7.56 21.45
C ALA A 45 0.91 7.31 21.63
N ASN A 46 1.57 8.06 22.54
CA ASN A 46 2.99 7.86 22.83
C ASN A 46 3.28 6.45 23.35
N ALA A 47 2.56 5.97 24.35
CA ALA A 47 2.80 4.67 24.97
C ALA A 47 2.65 3.51 23.97
N LYS A 48 1.63 3.55 23.10
CA LYS A 48 1.39 2.49 22.10
C LYS A 48 2.41 2.50 20.96
N VAL A 49 2.81 3.68 20.51
CA VAL A 49 3.86 3.80 19.48
C VAL A 49 5.21 3.34 20.03
N ASP A 50 5.57 3.74 21.25
CA ASP A 50 6.80 3.31 21.91
C ASP A 50 6.81 1.78 22.10
N LEU A 51 5.68 1.17 22.50
CA LEU A 51 5.54 -0.28 22.62
C LEU A 51 5.73 -1.00 21.25
N LEU A 52 5.22 -0.44 20.16
CA LEU A 52 5.44 -0.99 18.82
C LEU A 52 6.91 -0.86 18.39
N ALA A 53 7.54 0.26 18.68
CA ALA A 53 8.95 0.50 18.41
C ALA A 53 9.84 -0.51 19.16
N ASP A 54 9.60 -0.69 20.45
CA ASP A 54 10.30 -1.68 21.30
C ASP A 54 10.09 -3.12 20.81
N ALA A 55 8.91 -3.40 20.25
CA ALA A 55 8.63 -4.70 19.65
C ALA A 55 9.39 -4.92 18.31
N GLY A 56 9.96 -3.89 17.70
CA GLY A 56 10.75 -3.94 16.48
C GLY A 56 9.90 -3.94 15.21
N VAL A 57 8.82 -3.13 15.18
CA VAL A 57 8.12 -2.84 13.92
C VAL A 57 8.98 -1.94 13.04
N ASP A 58 8.69 -1.93 11.75
CA ASP A 58 9.46 -1.18 10.75
C ASP A 58 8.79 0.15 10.38
N VAL A 59 7.47 0.25 10.54
CA VAL A 59 6.65 1.43 10.28
C VAL A 59 5.47 1.50 11.25
N ILE A 60 4.85 2.66 11.38
CA ILE A 60 3.56 2.81 12.07
C ILE A 60 2.44 2.99 11.04
N LYS A 61 1.42 2.14 11.10
CA LYS A 61 0.19 2.30 10.29
C LYS A 61 -0.86 3.09 11.08
N LEU A 62 -1.32 4.19 10.49
CA LEU A 62 -2.33 5.09 11.05
C LEU A 62 -3.61 5.09 10.21
N ILE A 63 -4.76 4.97 10.86
CA ILE A 63 -6.09 4.98 10.25
C ILE A 63 -6.97 5.97 11.02
N ASP A 64 -7.98 6.54 10.35
CA ASP A 64 -8.97 7.45 10.94
C ASP A 64 -8.36 8.70 11.62
N HIS A 65 -7.22 9.14 11.14
CA HIS A 65 -6.52 10.29 11.69
C HIS A 65 -7.27 11.63 11.44
N ASP A 66 -8.21 11.65 10.50
CA ASP A 66 -9.09 12.77 10.20
C ASP A 66 -10.13 13.03 11.34
N ILE A 67 -10.56 11.95 12.01
CA ILE A 67 -11.53 12.03 13.11
C ILE A 67 -10.88 12.04 14.51
N MET A 68 -9.57 11.84 14.62
CA MET A 68 -8.82 12.09 15.85
C MET A 68 -8.75 13.60 16.15
N SER A 69 -8.59 13.97 17.42
CA SER A 69 -8.13 15.33 17.69
C SER A 69 -6.75 15.56 17.06
N LEU A 70 -6.48 16.80 16.63
CA LEU A 70 -5.18 17.13 16.03
C LEU A 70 -4.01 16.75 16.95
N GLU A 71 -4.13 17.02 18.23
CA GLU A 71 -3.10 16.73 19.24
C GLU A 71 -2.80 15.24 19.34
N VAL A 72 -3.82 14.37 19.31
CA VAL A 72 -3.64 12.91 19.39
C VAL A 72 -3.02 12.38 18.09
N ALA A 73 -3.53 12.81 16.94
CA ALA A 73 -2.99 12.40 15.64
C ALA A 73 -1.53 12.84 15.47
N GLN A 74 -1.21 14.09 15.87
CA GLN A 74 0.16 14.61 15.86
C GLN A 74 1.07 13.82 16.81
N ALA A 75 0.61 13.46 18.00
CA ALA A 75 1.39 12.70 18.96
C ALA A 75 1.78 11.30 18.42
N VAL A 76 0.92 10.65 17.63
CA VAL A 76 1.27 9.37 16.96
C VAL A 76 2.45 9.57 16.00
N VAL A 77 2.40 10.62 15.17
CA VAL A 77 3.47 10.92 14.19
C VAL A 77 4.76 11.31 14.90
N ASP A 78 4.69 12.19 15.89
CA ASP A 78 5.86 12.63 16.65
C ASP A 78 6.52 11.46 17.39
N ALA A 79 5.73 10.58 18.00
CA ALA A 79 6.24 9.39 18.66
C ALA A 79 6.93 8.42 17.68
N ALA A 80 6.33 8.21 16.51
CA ALA A 80 6.94 7.40 15.45
C ALA A 80 8.29 7.99 15.01
N HIS A 81 8.32 9.29 14.69
CA HIS A 81 9.54 9.96 14.23
C HIS A 81 10.63 10.00 15.32
N ARG A 82 10.28 10.17 16.61
CA ARG A 82 11.25 10.05 17.71
C ARG A 82 11.91 8.66 17.77
N ASN A 83 11.17 7.62 17.37
CA ASN A 83 11.65 6.24 17.30
C ASN A 83 12.28 5.90 15.94
N ASN A 84 12.52 6.89 15.07
CA ASN A 84 13.02 6.72 13.69
C ASN A 84 12.11 5.82 12.81
N LEU A 85 10.83 5.73 13.11
CA LEU A 85 9.83 5.01 12.33
C LEU A 85 9.11 5.96 11.39
N LYS A 86 8.80 5.49 10.18
CA LYS A 86 7.93 6.18 9.24
C LYS A 86 6.46 5.94 9.57
N VAL A 87 5.61 6.92 9.25
CA VAL A 87 4.15 6.78 9.39
C VAL A 87 3.51 6.59 8.04
N VAL A 88 2.71 5.54 7.94
CA VAL A 88 1.95 5.16 6.75
C VAL A 88 0.46 5.38 7.04
N GLY A 89 -0.15 6.33 6.34
CA GLY A 89 -1.54 6.75 6.56
C GLY A 89 -2.51 6.18 5.57
N HIS A 90 -3.63 5.64 6.06
CA HIS A 90 -4.78 5.28 5.24
C HIS A 90 -5.45 6.56 4.69
N SER A 91 -5.73 6.66 3.39
CA SER A 91 -6.22 7.90 2.80
C SER A 91 -7.11 7.69 1.60
N HIS A 92 -8.40 7.62 1.83
CA HIS A 92 -9.43 7.55 0.80
C HIS A 92 -10.15 8.87 0.56
N LYS A 93 -10.27 9.70 1.60
CA LYS A 93 -11.05 10.92 1.60
C LYS A 93 -10.15 12.15 1.60
N PRO A 94 -10.63 13.27 1.03
CA PRO A 94 -9.90 14.54 1.07
C PRO A 94 -9.49 14.98 2.48
N ASP A 95 -10.32 14.76 3.49
CA ASP A 95 -10.03 15.19 4.87
C ASP A 95 -8.95 14.34 5.53
N GLU A 96 -8.88 13.04 5.22
CA GLU A 96 -7.75 12.19 5.62
C GLU A 96 -6.43 12.70 5.02
N ILE A 97 -6.44 13.14 3.75
CA ILE A 97 -5.25 13.67 3.10
C ILE A 97 -4.83 15.00 3.73
N ARG A 98 -5.77 15.94 3.92
CA ARG A 98 -5.49 17.24 4.56
C ARG A 98 -4.89 17.06 5.96
N ARG A 99 -5.56 16.25 6.80
CA ARG A 99 -5.07 15.96 8.15
C ARG A 99 -3.71 15.25 8.11
N GLY A 100 -3.53 14.28 7.23
CA GLY A 100 -2.26 13.56 7.09
C GLY A 100 -1.10 14.46 6.68
N LEU A 101 -1.33 15.42 5.78
CA LEU A 101 -0.33 16.43 5.41
C LEU A 101 -0.02 17.38 6.56
N GLU A 102 -1.05 17.79 7.33
CA GLU A 102 -0.91 18.66 8.49
C GLU A 102 -0.03 18.02 9.59
N ILE A 103 -0.24 16.76 9.92
CA ILE A 103 0.48 16.04 10.97
C ILE A 103 1.81 15.44 10.50
N GLY A 104 2.11 15.44 9.19
CA GLY A 104 3.40 15.02 8.67
C GLY A 104 3.53 13.52 8.37
N ILE A 105 2.48 12.86 7.88
CA ILE A 105 2.54 11.47 7.37
C ILE A 105 3.60 11.37 6.27
N ASP A 106 4.38 10.28 6.27
CA ASP A 106 5.47 10.03 5.31
C ASP A 106 5.00 9.36 4.02
N ASN A 107 4.03 8.43 4.12
CA ASN A 107 3.45 7.72 2.99
C ASN A 107 1.93 7.62 3.14
N PHE A 108 1.20 8.02 2.11
CA PHE A 108 -0.22 7.78 2.02
C PHE A 108 -0.51 6.49 1.28
N GLU A 109 -1.53 5.76 1.71
CA GLU A 109 -1.98 4.54 1.05
C GLU A 109 -3.37 4.71 0.48
N HIS A 110 -3.58 4.03 -0.62
CA HIS A 110 -4.78 3.99 -1.44
C HIS A 110 -5.01 5.26 -2.27
N THR A 111 -5.80 5.13 -3.32
CA THR A 111 -6.20 6.25 -4.18
C THR A 111 -7.71 6.29 -4.24
N GLY A 112 -8.27 7.09 -3.38
CA GLY A 112 -9.64 7.56 -3.37
C GLY A 112 -10.72 6.55 -3.71
N LEU A 113 -11.34 5.98 -2.72
CA LEU A 113 -12.65 5.34 -2.87
C LEU A 113 -13.78 6.35 -3.20
N THR A 114 -13.42 7.58 -3.56
CA THR A 114 -14.37 8.60 -4.00
C THR A 114 -14.66 8.45 -5.50
N THR A 115 -15.84 8.89 -5.90
CA THR A 115 -16.26 8.94 -7.31
C THR A 115 -15.91 10.28 -7.97
N ALA A 116 -15.32 11.23 -7.23
CA ALA A 116 -14.82 12.48 -7.78
C ALA A 116 -13.76 12.19 -8.86
N PRO A 117 -13.80 12.87 -10.00
CA PRO A 117 -12.91 12.58 -11.13
C PRO A 117 -11.44 12.92 -10.86
N GLU A 118 -11.18 13.74 -9.86
CA GLU A 118 -9.86 14.27 -9.53
C GLU A 118 -9.77 14.63 -8.04
N TYR A 119 -8.55 14.89 -7.55
CA TYR A 119 -8.35 15.51 -6.25
C TYR A 119 -8.70 17.00 -6.29
N PRO A 120 -9.25 17.55 -5.20
CA PRO A 120 -9.49 18.99 -5.07
C PRO A 120 -8.21 19.83 -5.23
N ASP A 121 -8.36 21.04 -5.79
CA ASP A 121 -7.23 21.94 -6.05
C ASP A 121 -6.43 22.30 -4.80
N ASP A 122 -7.10 22.46 -3.66
CA ASP A 122 -6.45 22.75 -2.38
C ASP A 122 -5.54 21.58 -1.94
N ILE A 123 -5.96 20.34 -2.12
CA ILE A 123 -5.13 19.15 -1.86
C ILE A 123 -3.90 19.14 -2.78
N ILE A 124 -4.10 19.39 -4.06
CA ILE A 124 -2.97 19.46 -5.01
C ILE A 124 -2.00 20.58 -4.64
N ALA A 125 -2.50 21.73 -4.19
CA ALA A 125 -1.66 22.83 -3.71
C ALA A 125 -0.85 22.42 -2.45
N MET A 126 -1.50 21.79 -1.46
CA MET A 126 -0.85 21.27 -0.24
C MET A 126 0.21 20.22 -0.57
N LEU A 127 -0.07 19.29 -1.49
CA LEU A 127 0.89 18.28 -1.94
C LEU A 127 2.12 18.93 -2.58
N LYS A 128 1.93 19.88 -3.49
CA LYS A 128 3.03 20.63 -4.13
C LYS A 128 3.87 21.39 -3.10
N GLU A 129 3.23 22.03 -2.14
CA GLU A 129 3.92 22.72 -1.05
C GLU A 129 4.75 21.73 -0.22
N ARG A 130 4.16 20.58 0.19
CA ARG A 130 4.85 19.57 0.98
C ARG A 130 6.04 18.95 0.21
N THR A 131 5.87 18.63 -1.06
CA THR A 131 6.93 18.04 -1.89
C THR A 131 8.05 19.02 -2.21
N ALA A 132 7.75 20.31 -2.39
CA ALA A 132 8.76 21.35 -2.54
C ALA A 132 9.61 21.53 -1.26
N LYS A 133 9.00 21.45 -0.08
CA LYS A 133 9.67 21.50 1.23
C LYS A 133 10.39 20.21 1.59
N GLY A 134 10.01 19.09 1.02
CA GLY A 134 10.45 17.76 1.43
C GLY A 134 11.93 17.47 1.29
N ARG A 135 12.63 18.24 0.47
CA ARG A 135 14.11 18.17 0.39
C ARG A 135 14.80 18.82 1.59
N ILE A 136 14.07 19.59 2.39
CA ILE A 136 14.57 20.38 3.52
C ILE A 136 14.09 19.82 4.86
N ALA A 137 12.90 19.21 4.93
CA ALA A 137 12.19 18.88 6.18
C ALA A 137 11.70 17.43 6.27
N GLY A 138 12.54 16.44 6.07
CA GLY A 138 12.17 15.04 6.37
C GLY A 138 12.10 14.10 5.17
N GLY A 139 12.52 14.53 4.00
CA GLY A 139 12.59 13.68 2.81
C GLY A 139 11.33 13.72 1.93
N PRO A 140 11.27 12.89 0.89
CA PRO A 140 10.17 12.82 -0.05
C PRO A 140 8.84 12.47 0.63
N LEU A 141 7.73 12.93 0.05
CA LEU A 141 6.41 12.40 0.34
C LEU A 141 6.15 11.22 -0.58
N TYR A 142 5.69 10.12 -0.02
CA TYR A 142 5.39 8.90 -0.75
C TYR A 142 3.88 8.65 -0.84
N TRP A 143 3.48 7.88 -1.85
CA TRP A 143 2.10 7.42 -1.99
C TRP A 143 2.03 6.05 -2.65
N THR A 144 1.25 5.14 -2.07
CA THR A 144 1.02 3.78 -2.53
C THR A 144 -0.43 3.64 -3.00
N PRO A 145 -0.77 3.80 -4.28
CA PRO A 145 -2.16 3.94 -4.76
C PRO A 145 -3.03 2.70 -4.61
N THR A 146 -2.49 1.51 -4.73
CA THR A 146 -3.21 0.21 -4.60
C THR A 146 -4.44 0.07 -5.49
N VAL A 147 -4.33 0.37 -6.78
CA VAL A 147 -5.48 0.54 -7.69
C VAL A 147 -5.94 -0.73 -8.40
N GLU A 148 -5.09 -1.76 -8.50
CA GLU A 148 -5.34 -2.93 -9.35
C GLU A 148 -6.64 -3.68 -9.04
N GLY A 149 -7.05 -3.71 -7.76
CA GLY A 149 -8.25 -4.45 -7.35
C GLY A 149 -9.52 -3.99 -8.04
N LEU A 150 -9.65 -2.70 -8.38
CA LEU A 150 -10.81 -2.19 -9.12
C LEU A 150 -10.79 -2.65 -10.58
N PHE A 151 -9.60 -2.72 -11.20
CA PHE A 151 -9.44 -3.26 -12.56
C PHE A 151 -9.67 -4.77 -12.58
N ASN A 152 -9.09 -5.49 -11.61
CA ASN A 152 -9.25 -6.92 -11.48
C ASN A 152 -10.71 -7.33 -11.25
N TYR A 153 -11.45 -6.58 -10.42
CA TYR A 153 -12.88 -6.77 -10.23
C TYR A 153 -13.66 -6.63 -11.54
N SER A 154 -13.45 -5.55 -12.29
CA SER A 154 -14.10 -5.33 -13.58
C SER A 154 -13.82 -6.46 -14.58
N GLN A 155 -12.56 -6.93 -14.58
CA GLN A 155 -12.15 -8.05 -15.42
C GLN A 155 -12.82 -9.38 -15.02
N MET A 156 -12.95 -9.65 -13.72
CA MET A 156 -13.59 -10.87 -13.22
C MET A 156 -15.11 -10.87 -13.44
N VAL A 157 -15.75 -9.71 -13.32
CA VAL A 157 -17.19 -9.57 -13.64
C VAL A 157 -17.44 -9.80 -15.13
N ALA A 158 -16.55 -9.27 -16.01
CA ALA A 158 -16.65 -9.45 -17.45
C ALA A 158 -16.28 -10.88 -17.90
N ASN A 159 -15.42 -11.56 -17.16
CA ASN A 159 -14.87 -12.89 -17.50
C ASN A 159 -14.88 -13.79 -16.24
N PRO A 160 -16.06 -14.31 -15.83
CA PRO A 160 -16.19 -15.10 -14.61
C PRO A 160 -15.29 -16.36 -14.57
N GLU A 161 -14.91 -16.91 -15.72
CA GLU A 161 -13.99 -18.04 -15.83
C GLU A 161 -12.60 -17.74 -15.26
N LYS A 162 -12.20 -16.49 -15.14
CA LYS A 162 -10.94 -16.10 -14.47
C LYS A 162 -10.91 -16.47 -12.99
N LEU A 163 -12.07 -16.65 -12.36
CA LEU A 163 -12.18 -17.17 -11.00
C LEU A 163 -11.78 -18.65 -10.86
N ASP A 164 -11.71 -19.36 -11.98
CA ASP A 164 -11.23 -20.74 -12.01
C ASP A 164 -9.70 -20.86 -12.06
N ASN A 165 -9.00 -19.72 -12.18
CA ASN A 165 -7.55 -19.69 -12.00
C ASN A 165 -7.17 -20.11 -10.59
N THR A 166 -6.48 -21.24 -10.47
CA THR A 166 -6.20 -21.87 -9.19
C THR A 166 -5.03 -21.23 -8.42
N CYS A 167 -4.36 -20.22 -8.96
CA CYS A 167 -3.22 -19.62 -8.26
C CYS A 167 -3.63 -19.04 -6.90
N TRP A 168 -4.79 -18.38 -6.82
CA TRP A 168 -5.28 -17.79 -5.58
C TRP A 168 -5.92 -18.80 -4.62
N HIS A 169 -6.19 -20.03 -5.07
CA HIS A 169 -6.71 -21.10 -4.21
C HIS A 169 -5.64 -21.66 -3.23
N ARG A 170 -4.35 -21.44 -3.55
CA ARG A 170 -3.25 -22.02 -2.76
C ARG A 170 -3.31 -21.55 -1.32
N GLY A 171 -3.37 -22.49 -0.38
CA GLY A 171 -3.40 -22.23 1.06
C GLY A 171 -4.77 -21.85 1.62
N LEU A 172 -5.81 -21.70 0.78
CA LEU A 172 -7.17 -21.44 1.22
C LEU A 172 -7.96 -22.73 1.41
N LYS A 173 -8.88 -22.73 2.38
CA LYS A 173 -9.83 -23.82 2.57
C LYS A 173 -10.90 -23.82 1.48
N PRO A 174 -11.47 -25.00 1.12
CA PRO A 174 -12.54 -25.10 0.11
C PRO A 174 -13.71 -24.16 0.37
N ASP A 175 -14.18 -24.07 1.62
CA ASP A 175 -15.29 -23.19 2.00
C ASP A 175 -14.95 -21.71 1.77
N THR A 176 -13.73 -21.30 2.06
CA THR A 176 -13.24 -19.93 1.79
C THR A 176 -13.22 -19.63 0.29
N ILE A 177 -12.78 -20.60 -0.52
CA ILE A 177 -12.80 -20.48 -1.98
C ILE A 177 -14.24 -20.35 -2.51
N ALA A 178 -15.15 -21.16 -2.00
CA ALA A 178 -16.56 -21.12 -2.36
C ALA A 178 -17.20 -19.77 -1.99
N ASP A 179 -16.91 -19.25 -0.81
CA ASP A 179 -17.41 -17.94 -0.33
C ASP A 179 -16.88 -16.80 -1.21
N ILE A 180 -15.61 -16.78 -1.55
CA ILE A 180 -15.03 -15.78 -2.46
C ILE A 180 -15.72 -15.83 -3.83
N LYS A 181 -15.90 -17.02 -4.41
CA LYS A 181 -16.57 -17.19 -5.70
C LYS A 181 -18.03 -16.71 -5.63
N ALA A 182 -18.75 -17.05 -4.58
CA ALA A 182 -20.14 -16.62 -4.37
C ALA A 182 -20.25 -15.09 -4.22
N SER A 183 -19.34 -14.49 -3.47
CA SER A 183 -19.28 -13.03 -3.27
C SER A 183 -19.04 -12.28 -4.57
N LEU A 184 -18.13 -12.78 -5.41
CA LEU A 184 -17.81 -12.16 -6.71
C LEU A 184 -18.87 -12.41 -7.77
N ALA A 185 -19.64 -13.53 -7.67
CA ALA A 185 -20.80 -13.77 -8.52
C ALA A 185 -22.00 -12.85 -8.18
N ASN A 186 -22.04 -12.32 -6.95
CA ASN A 186 -23.08 -11.43 -6.45
C ASN A 186 -22.49 -10.07 -6.00
N PRO A 187 -21.93 -9.29 -6.92
CA PRO A 187 -21.19 -8.07 -6.60
C PRO A 187 -22.03 -7.01 -5.88
N GLY A 188 -23.35 -7.04 -6.01
CA GLY A 188 -24.27 -6.17 -5.28
C GLY A 188 -24.26 -6.37 -3.76
N GLN A 189 -23.72 -7.48 -3.27
CA GLN A 189 -23.56 -7.74 -1.83
C GLN A 189 -22.25 -7.18 -1.27
N LEU A 190 -21.29 -6.85 -2.13
CA LEU A 190 -20.01 -6.25 -1.76
C LEU A 190 -20.10 -4.73 -1.87
N ALA A 191 -20.56 -4.05 -0.81
CA ALA A 191 -20.74 -2.59 -0.79
C ALA A 191 -19.49 -1.83 -1.27
N TYR A 192 -18.29 -2.33 -0.93
CA TYR A 192 -17.03 -1.80 -1.38
C TYR A 192 -16.89 -1.79 -2.92
N MET A 193 -17.41 -2.81 -3.59
CA MET A 193 -17.26 -3.02 -5.03
C MET A 193 -18.40 -2.42 -5.88
N GLN A 194 -19.53 -2.09 -5.27
CA GLN A 194 -20.70 -1.53 -5.99
C GLN A 194 -20.37 -0.28 -6.79
N LEU A 195 -19.47 0.57 -6.27
CA LEU A 195 -19.08 1.82 -6.90
C LEU A 195 -17.87 1.68 -7.85
N THR A 196 -17.37 0.47 -8.08
CA THR A 196 -16.21 0.25 -8.98
C THR A 196 -16.40 0.89 -10.36
N PRO A 197 -17.55 0.75 -11.05
CA PRO A 197 -17.73 1.38 -12.37
C PRO A 197 -17.63 2.90 -12.36
N LEU A 198 -17.90 3.55 -11.22
CA LEU A 198 -17.78 5.00 -11.05
C LEU A 198 -16.38 5.42 -10.55
N ARG A 199 -15.69 4.57 -9.80
CA ARG A 199 -14.39 4.86 -9.21
C ARG A 199 -13.24 4.58 -10.17
N GLN A 200 -13.25 3.42 -10.83
CA GLN A 200 -12.16 2.98 -11.72
C GLN A 200 -11.78 4.04 -12.77
N PRO A 201 -12.71 4.69 -13.50
CA PRO A 201 -12.36 5.71 -14.50
C PRO A 201 -11.67 6.96 -13.93
N THR A 202 -11.73 7.17 -12.61
CA THR A 202 -11.11 8.34 -11.96
C THR A 202 -9.65 8.12 -11.56
N LEU A 203 -9.19 6.86 -11.53
CA LEU A 203 -7.91 6.49 -10.93
C LEU A 203 -6.72 7.01 -11.71
N GLU A 204 -6.72 6.88 -13.03
CA GLU A 204 -5.64 7.34 -13.89
C GLU A 204 -5.31 8.82 -13.63
N LYS A 205 -6.33 9.69 -13.69
CA LYS A 205 -6.16 11.12 -13.48
C LYS A 205 -5.63 11.42 -12.08
N LYS A 206 -6.20 10.81 -11.06
CA LYS A 206 -5.77 11.01 -9.66
C LYS A 206 -4.31 10.60 -9.44
N VAL A 207 -3.90 9.43 -9.93
CA VAL A 207 -2.51 8.96 -9.77
C VAL A 207 -1.53 9.86 -10.54
N LYS A 208 -1.92 10.35 -11.73
CA LYS A 208 -1.13 11.34 -12.47
C LYS A 208 -1.01 12.67 -11.73
N GLN A 209 -2.10 13.18 -11.13
CA GLN A 209 -2.06 14.39 -10.31
C GLN A 209 -1.07 14.27 -9.13
N LEU A 210 -1.03 13.12 -8.45
CA LEU A 210 -0.06 12.88 -7.36
C LEU A 210 1.38 12.98 -7.88
N LYS A 211 1.68 12.32 -9.00
CA LYS A 211 3.02 12.36 -9.62
C LYS A 211 3.39 13.78 -10.05
N GLU A 212 2.47 14.51 -10.68
CA GLU A 212 2.66 15.89 -11.12
C GLU A 212 2.84 16.86 -9.94
N ALA A 213 2.24 16.56 -8.80
CA ALA A 213 2.47 17.29 -7.56
C ALA A 213 3.84 16.99 -6.90
N GLY A 214 4.67 16.12 -7.51
CA GLY A 214 6.00 15.78 -7.03
C GLY A 214 6.02 14.67 -5.97
N VAL A 215 4.91 13.96 -5.76
CA VAL A 215 4.83 12.81 -4.87
C VAL A 215 5.57 11.62 -5.49
N VAL A 216 6.34 10.90 -4.70
CA VAL A 216 7.01 9.67 -5.10
C VAL A 216 6.02 8.52 -5.00
N LEU A 217 5.61 7.96 -6.14
CA LEU A 217 4.68 6.84 -6.16
C LEU A 217 5.40 5.53 -5.88
N LEU A 218 4.76 4.70 -5.05
CA LEU A 218 5.17 3.34 -4.73
C LEU A 218 4.09 2.36 -5.21
N THR A 219 4.48 1.20 -5.72
CA THR A 219 3.51 0.14 -5.98
C THR A 219 3.18 -0.60 -4.70
N GLY A 220 1.92 -0.98 -4.54
CA GLY A 220 1.45 -1.79 -3.43
C GLY A 220 0.08 -2.37 -3.76
N THR A 221 -0.30 -3.44 -3.08
CA THR A 221 -1.46 -4.23 -3.47
C THR A 221 -2.63 -4.15 -2.52
N ASP A 222 -2.38 -4.03 -1.22
CA ASP A 222 -3.42 -4.22 -0.20
C ASP A 222 -4.10 -5.60 -0.36
N SER A 223 -3.28 -6.66 -0.62
CA SER A 223 -3.78 -8.02 -0.86
C SER A 223 -4.48 -8.59 0.37
N GLY A 224 -5.53 -9.38 0.12
CA GLY A 224 -6.40 -9.95 1.15
C GLY A 224 -7.77 -9.31 1.22
N ILE A 225 -8.01 -8.19 0.53
CA ILE A 225 -9.35 -7.66 0.29
C ILE A 225 -9.95 -8.21 -1.01
N PRO A 226 -11.28 -8.05 -1.26
CA PRO A 226 -11.92 -8.61 -2.44
C PRO A 226 -11.17 -8.27 -3.73
N THR A 227 -10.98 -9.29 -4.58
CA THR A 227 -10.30 -9.26 -5.89
C THR A 227 -8.80 -9.04 -5.88
N LYS A 228 -8.17 -8.81 -4.72
CA LYS A 228 -6.72 -8.63 -4.59
C LYS A 228 -6.05 -9.92 -4.09
N PHE A 229 -5.72 -10.79 -5.02
CA PHE A 229 -5.14 -12.10 -4.74
C PHE A 229 -3.62 -12.06 -4.69
N HIS A 230 -3.03 -12.60 -3.62
CA HIS A 230 -1.59 -12.60 -3.36
C HIS A 230 -0.72 -13.11 -4.52
N CYS A 231 -1.24 -14.05 -5.32
CA CYS A 231 -0.49 -14.62 -6.44
C CYS A 231 -0.39 -13.69 -7.67
N GLN A 232 -1.21 -12.65 -7.76
CA GLN A 232 -1.30 -11.82 -8.97
C GLN A 232 -1.30 -10.32 -8.71
N SER A 233 -1.74 -9.85 -7.55
CA SER A 233 -1.94 -8.41 -7.30
C SER A 233 -0.67 -7.58 -7.53
N THR A 234 0.52 -8.09 -7.19
CA THR A 234 1.77 -7.33 -7.37
C THR A 234 2.06 -7.02 -8.84
N TRP A 235 2.09 -8.04 -9.71
CA TRP A 235 2.37 -7.81 -11.12
C TRP A 235 1.19 -7.10 -11.83
N ASN A 236 -0.05 -7.33 -11.38
CA ASN A 236 -1.23 -6.63 -11.89
C ASN A 236 -1.18 -5.13 -11.60
N GLU A 237 -0.74 -4.72 -10.39
CA GLU A 237 -0.57 -3.29 -10.07
C GLU A 237 0.40 -2.63 -11.05
N LEU A 238 1.53 -3.29 -11.36
CA LEU A 238 2.49 -2.78 -12.33
C LEU A 238 1.90 -2.73 -13.74
N ALA A 239 1.16 -3.77 -14.15
CA ALA A 239 0.49 -3.80 -15.44
C ALA A 239 -0.54 -2.68 -15.59
N VAL A 240 -1.37 -2.42 -14.57
CA VAL A 240 -2.32 -1.30 -14.60
C VAL A 240 -1.59 0.04 -14.77
N TRP A 241 -0.48 0.26 -14.09
CA TRP A 241 0.26 1.52 -14.23
C TRP A 241 0.82 1.72 -15.64
N VAL A 242 1.31 0.67 -16.28
CA VAL A 242 1.89 0.75 -17.63
C VAL A 242 0.80 0.74 -18.70
N ASP A 243 -0.09 -0.25 -18.65
CA ASP A 243 -1.02 -0.54 -19.75
C ASP A 243 -2.25 0.39 -19.71
N GLU A 244 -2.74 0.74 -18.49
CA GLU A 244 -3.95 1.57 -18.33
C GLU A 244 -3.60 3.06 -18.12
N PHE A 245 -2.54 3.36 -17.32
CA PHE A 245 -2.17 4.75 -17.01
C PHE A 245 -1.07 5.32 -17.92
N GLY A 246 -0.43 4.48 -18.73
CA GLY A 246 0.63 4.89 -19.65
C GLY A 246 1.92 5.34 -18.96
N PHE A 247 2.21 4.79 -17.77
CA PHE A 247 3.46 5.09 -17.10
C PHE A 247 4.63 4.34 -17.75
N ASP A 248 5.80 4.96 -17.70
CA ASP A 248 7.03 4.34 -18.17
C ASP A 248 7.31 3.05 -17.38
N PRO A 249 7.62 1.91 -18.06
CA PRO A 249 7.85 0.63 -17.38
C PRO A 249 9.02 0.68 -16.39
N MET A 250 10.11 1.37 -16.70
CA MET A 250 11.25 1.49 -15.79
C MET A 250 10.89 2.33 -14.56
N TYR A 251 10.09 3.40 -14.74
CA TYR A 251 9.56 4.17 -13.60
C TYR A 251 8.72 3.27 -12.69
N THR A 252 7.83 2.46 -13.27
CA THR A 252 6.95 1.53 -12.54
C THR A 252 7.75 0.45 -11.80
N ILE A 253 8.77 -0.14 -12.43
CA ILE A 253 9.67 -1.11 -11.78
C ILE A 253 10.43 -0.44 -10.62
N ARG A 254 10.91 0.80 -10.77
CA ARG A 254 11.56 1.53 -9.69
C ARG A 254 10.61 1.85 -8.54
N ALA A 255 9.32 2.08 -8.82
CA ALA A 255 8.28 2.24 -7.81
C ALA A 255 8.01 0.94 -7.03
N ALA A 256 8.35 -0.22 -7.59
CA ALA A 256 8.23 -1.53 -6.94
C ALA A 256 9.52 -2.01 -6.25
N THR A 257 10.66 -1.34 -6.47
CA THR A 257 11.96 -1.83 -6.02
C THR A 257 12.76 -0.76 -5.28
N TYR A 258 13.24 0.25 -5.98
CA TYR A 258 14.15 1.27 -5.44
C TYR A 258 13.47 2.21 -4.44
N TRP A 259 12.33 2.80 -4.81
CA TRP A 259 11.69 3.79 -3.95
C TRP A 259 11.14 3.22 -2.64
N PRO A 260 10.54 2.00 -2.58
CA PRO A 260 10.22 1.36 -1.31
C PRO A 260 11.45 1.15 -0.41
N ALA A 261 12.58 0.76 -1.01
CA ALA A 261 13.83 0.61 -0.25
C ALA A 261 14.35 1.95 0.31
N VAL A 262 14.14 3.06 -0.41
CA VAL A 262 14.46 4.41 0.08
C VAL A 262 13.53 4.80 1.24
N LEU A 263 12.21 4.59 1.11
CA LEU A 263 11.25 4.86 2.19
C LEU A 263 11.62 4.10 3.47
N MET A 264 11.97 2.82 3.33
CA MET A 264 12.33 1.94 4.44
C MET A 264 13.75 2.15 4.97
N GLY A 265 14.54 3.07 4.38
CA GLY A 265 15.91 3.33 4.80
C GLY A 265 16.90 2.19 4.52
N VAL A 266 16.62 1.33 3.56
CA VAL A 266 17.42 0.14 3.22
C VAL A 266 17.95 0.14 1.78
N ALA A 267 17.93 1.30 1.14
CA ALA A 267 18.37 1.44 -0.26
C ALA A 267 19.89 1.18 -0.46
N ASP A 268 20.66 1.21 0.60
CA ASP A 268 22.06 0.76 0.62
C ASP A 268 22.20 -0.76 0.50
N LYS A 269 21.18 -1.52 0.91
CA LYS A 269 21.17 -2.98 0.97
C LYS A 269 20.40 -3.66 -0.16
N THR A 270 19.33 -3.03 -0.67
CA THR A 270 18.42 -3.63 -1.68
C THR A 270 17.83 -2.58 -2.61
N GLY A 271 16.91 -2.99 -3.50
CA GLY A 271 16.16 -2.12 -4.42
C GLY A 271 16.85 -1.82 -5.76
N THR A 272 18.13 -2.17 -5.92
CA THR A 272 18.86 -2.08 -7.19
C THR A 272 19.87 -3.22 -7.30
N ILE A 273 20.16 -3.63 -8.53
CA ILE A 273 21.24 -4.59 -8.80
C ILE A 273 22.57 -3.81 -8.83
N SER A 274 23.35 -3.93 -7.75
CA SER A 274 24.63 -3.26 -7.59
C SER A 274 25.55 -4.08 -6.70
N THR A 275 26.85 -4.02 -6.93
CA THR A 275 27.87 -4.71 -6.11
C THR A 275 27.73 -4.33 -4.63
N GLY A 276 27.78 -5.32 -3.76
CA GLY A 276 27.68 -5.16 -2.31
C GLY A 276 26.25 -5.14 -1.75
N LYS A 277 25.23 -5.18 -2.60
CA LYS A 277 23.84 -5.33 -2.16
C LYS A 277 23.41 -6.79 -2.06
N LEU A 278 22.29 -7.00 -1.39
CA LEU A 278 21.65 -8.31 -1.27
C LEU A 278 21.17 -8.78 -2.66
N ALA A 279 21.25 -10.07 -2.87
CA ALA A 279 20.84 -10.71 -4.13
C ALA A 279 19.33 -11.02 -4.15
N ASP A 280 18.50 -10.02 -3.83
CA ASP A 280 17.04 -10.09 -3.97
C ASP A 280 16.71 -9.88 -5.46
N ILE A 281 16.85 -10.92 -6.27
CA ILE A 281 16.82 -10.85 -7.74
C ILE A 281 15.77 -11.81 -8.28
N ILE A 282 14.96 -11.33 -9.21
CA ILE A 282 14.10 -12.16 -10.04
C ILE A 282 14.56 -12.08 -11.50
N ALA A 283 14.38 -13.16 -12.25
CA ALA A 283 14.57 -13.13 -13.69
C ALA A 283 13.32 -13.69 -14.39
N VAL A 284 12.98 -13.08 -15.51
CA VAL A 284 11.88 -13.47 -16.39
C VAL A 284 12.38 -13.57 -17.83
N GLN A 285 11.78 -14.47 -18.60
CA GLN A 285 12.13 -14.60 -20.01
C GLN A 285 11.47 -13.50 -20.82
N GLY A 286 12.26 -12.68 -21.52
CA GLY A 286 11.80 -11.61 -22.38
C GLY A 286 12.14 -10.21 -21.87
N ASP A 287 11.60 -9.21 -22.57
CA ASP A 287 11.86 -7.80 -22.30
C ASP A 287 10.69 -7.18 -21.49
N VAL A 288 10.86 -7.04 -20.19
CA VAL A 288 9.85 -6.47 -19.28
C VAL A 288 9.61 -4.97 -19.49
N LEU A 289 10.55 -4.27 -20.12
CA LEU A 289 10.34 -2.85 -20.46
C LEU A 289 9.43 -2.68 -21.66
N LYS A 290 9.31 -3.72 -22.49
CA LYS A 290 8.38 -3.75 -23.60
C LYS A 290 7.04 -4.40 -23.25
N TYR A 291 7.08 -5.41 -22.37
CA TYR A 291 5.91 -6.19 -21.98
C TYR A 291 5.92 -6.41 -20.47
N ILE A 292 5.39 -5.47 -19.72
CA ILE A 292 5.40 -5.48 -18.24
C ILE A 292 4.69 -6.70 -17.65
N ASN A 293 3.69 -7.24 -18.34
CA ASN A 293 2.92 -8.41 -17.95
C ASN A 293 3.75 -9.72 -17.93
N LEU A 294 4.97 -9.74 -18.47
CA LEU A 294 5.90 -10.87 -18.30
C LEU A 294 6.22 -11.13 -16.82
N LEU A 295 6.08 -10.12 -15.95
CA LEU A 295 6.26 -10.26 -14.51
C LEU A 295 5.25 -11.20 -13.83
N GLN A 296 4.17 -11.59 -14.52
CA GLN A 296 3.27 -12.64 -14.03
C GLN A 296 3.94 -14.03 -13.99
N ARG A 297 5.06 -14.20 -14.69
CA ARG A 297 5.74 -15.47 -14.85
C ARG A 297 7.24 -15.32 -14.56
N VAL A 298 7.56 -15.44 -13.29
CA VAL A 298 8.95 -15.37 -12.82
C VAL A 298 9.59 -16.75 -12.99
N ASP A 299 10.71 -16.80 -13.72
CA ASP A 299 11.42 -18.05 -14.04
C ASP A 299 12.51 -18.35 -13.01
N PHE A 300 13.02 -17.33 -12.33
CA PHE A 300 14.09 -17.46 -11.33
C PHE A 300 13.90 -16.46 -10.18
N VAL A 301 14.14 -16.92 -8.96
CA VAL A 301 14.13 -16.12 -7.72
C VAL A 301 15.39 -16.46 -6.92
N MET A 302 16.10 -15.42 -6.47
CA MET A 302 17.25 -15.55 -5.58
C MET A 302 17.03 -14.72 -4.33
#